data_ec916762361fdef5b7f07352d7e2829e
#
_entry.id   ec916762361fdef5b7f07352d7e2829e
#
_cell.length_a   1.000
_cell.length_b   1.000
_cell.length_c   1.000
_cell.angle_alpha   90.00
_cell.angle_beta   90.00
_cell.angle_gamma   90.00
#
_symmetry.space_group_name_H-M   'P 1'
#
loop_
_entity.id
_entity.type
_entity.pdbx_description
1 polymer ?
#
loop_
_entity_poly.entity_id
_entity_poly.type
_entity_poly.pdbx_seq_one_letter_code
_entity_poly.pdbx_strand_id
1 'polypeptide(L)'
;MMSDTIIRQLTKVLEARRQADPESSYVAGLYQKGLDTILKKVGEEATETVIAAKGGNTDQLVYETADLWFHTLVLLVHQGVDPENVLKELERRFGLSGLDEKAARKDS
;
A
#
# COMPACT_ATOMS: atom_id res chain seq x y z
N MET A 1 11.62 -6.29 -13.18
CA MET A 1 12.35 -5.52 -12.17
C MET A 1 12.13 -6.10 -10.80
N MET A 2 13.10 -5.93 -9.91
CA MET A 2 13.05 -6.54 -8.57
C MET A 2 11.84 -6.05 -7.77
N SER A 3 11.50 -4.76 -7.86
CA SER A 3 10.36 -4.20 -7.13
C SER A 3 9.05 -4.85 -7.59
N ASP A 4 8.88 -5.08 -8.88
CA ASP A 4 7.69 -5.76 -9.39
C ASP A 4 7.60 -7.17 -8.85
N THR A 5 8.74 -7.87 -8.77
CA THR A 5 8.79 -9.23 -8.27
C THR A 5 8.40 -9.27 -6.79
N ILE A 6 8.92 -8.33 -5.99
CA ILE A 6 8.60 -8.26 -4.56
C ILE A 6 7.11 -7.98 -4.36
N ILE A 7 6.57 -7.00 -5.09
CA ILE A 7 5.14 -6.66 -4.99
C ILE A 7 4.29 -7.87 -5.39
N ARG A 8 4.67 -8.55 -6.47
CA ARG A 8 3.90 -9.72 -6.94
C ARG A 8 3.94 -10.86 -5.93
N GLN A 9 5.11 -11.15 -5.36
CA GLN A 9 5.24 -12.18 -4.35
C GLN A 9 4.44 -11.84 -3.09
N LEU A 10 4.54 -10.60 -2.65
CA LEU A 10 3.80 -10.16 -1.47
C LEU A 10 2.29 -10.22 -1.72
N THR A 11 1.84 -9.82 -2.92
CA THR A 11 0.43 -9.91 -3.29
C THR A 11 -0.09 -11.33 -3.15
N LYS A 12 0.70 -12.31 -3.62
CA LYS A 12 0.30 -13.72 -3.51
C LYS A 12 0.18 -14.15 -2.05
N VAL A 13 1.10 -13.72 -1.21
CA VAL A 13 1.04 -14.02 0.22
C VAL A 13 -0.24 -13.42 0.83
N LEU A 14 -0.51 -12.16 0.51
CA LEU A 14 -1.68 -11.47 1.07
C LEU A 14 -2.99 -12.11 0.60
N GLU A 15 -3.05 -12.53 -0.66
CA GLU A 15 -4.23 -13.24 -1.17
C GLU A 15 -4.43 -14.58 -0.47
N ALA A 16 -3.33 -15.31 -0.22
CA ALA A 16 -3.40 -16.59 0.49
C ALA A 16 -3.90 -16.43 1.92
N ARG A 17 -3.64 -15.29 2.55
CA ARG A 17 -4.08 -15.03 3.93
C ARG A 17 -5.59 -14.88 4.06
N ARG A 18 -6.33 -14.73 2.96
CA ARG A 18 -7.79 -14.72 3.01
C ARG A 18 -8.35 -16.03 3.56
N GLN A 19 -7.60 -17.14 3.36
CA GLN A 19 -7.99 -18.46 3.83
C GLN A 19 -7.31 -18.85 5.14
N ALA A 20 -6.46 -17.98 5.69
CA ALA A 20 -5.70 -18.27 6.89
C ALA A 20 -6.54 -18.04 8.15
N ASP A 21 -6.10 -18.66 9.25
CA ASP A 21 -6.74 -18.51 10.55
C ASP A 21 -6.44 -17.11 11.11
N PRO A 22 -7.47 -16.30 11.40
CA PRO A 22 -7.26 -14.97 11.98
C PRO A 22 -6.50 -14.97 13.29
N GLU A 23 -6.53 -16.06 14.05
CA GLU A 23 -5.81 -16.13 15.31
C GLU A 23 -4.31 -16.34 15.15
N SER A 24 -3.88 -16.86 13.99
CA SER A 24 -2.47 -17.12 13.73
C SER A 24 -1.89 -16.21 12.64
N SER A 25 -2.72 -15.37 11.99
CA SER A 25 -2.28 -14.47 10.93
C SER A 25 -2.81 -13.06 11.18
N TYR A 26 -1.89 -12.10 11.30
CA TYR A 26 -2.22 -10.70 11.44
C TYR A 26 -3.10 -10.22 10.27
N VAL A 27 -2.70 -10.56 9.04
CA VAL A 27 -3.41 -10.12 7.83
C VAL A 27 -4.82 -10.72 7.78
N ALA A 28 -4.95 -12.01 8.09
CA ALA A 28 -6.27 -12.65 8.13
C ALA A 28 -7.16 -11.95 9.17
N GLY A 29 -6.59 -11.56 10.30
CA GLY A 29 -7.30 -10.81 11.32
C GLY A 29 -7.79 -9.45 10.81
N LEU A 30 -6.97 -8.76 10.02
CA LEU A 30 -7.37 -7.50 9.41
C LEU A 30 -8.53 -7.70 8.44
N TYR A 31 -8.46 -8.73 7.60
CA TYR A 31 -9.56 -9.03 6.68
C TYR A 31 -10.85 -9.30 7.44
N GLN A 32 -10.76 -10.05 8.54
CA GLN A 32 -11.93 -10.37 9.35
C GLN A 32 -12.54 -9.11 9.98
N LYS A 33 -11.72 -8.20 10.46
CA LYS A 33 -12.18 -6.95 11.07
C LYS A 33 -12.79 -6.01 10.05
N GLY A 34 -12.33 -6.06 8.81
CA GLY A 34 -12.96 -5.38 7.71
C GLY A 34 -12.31 -4.06 7.31
N LEU A 35 -12.97 -3.40 6.35
CA LEU A 35 -12.44 -2.23 5.66
C LEU A 35 -12.05 -1.09 6.60
N ASP A 36 -12.91 -0.76 7.54
CA ASP A 36 -12.65 0.41 8.40
C ASP A 36 -11.38 0.23 9.23
N THR A 37 -11.13 -1.00 9.72
CA THR A 37 -9.91 -1.28 10.47
C THR A 37 -8.68 -1.16 9.57
N ILE A 38 -8.77 -1.66 8.35
CA ILE A 38 -7.67 -1.57 7.38
C ILE A 38 -7.39 -0.10 7.05
N LEU A 39 -8.44 0.69 6.81
CA LEU A 39 -8.29 2.12 6.51
C LEU A 39 -7.66 2.87 7.68
N LYS A 40 -8.05 2.52 8.91
CA LYS A 40 -7.46 3.12 10.10
C LYS A 40 -5.96 2.84 10.15
N LYS A 41 -5.53 1.62 9.83
CA LYS A 41 -4.12 1.27 9.80
C LYS A 41 -3.37 2.07 8.75
N VAL A 42 -3.93 2.21 7.55
CA VAL A 42 -3.29 3.03 6.50
C VAL A 42 -3.10 4.47 6.97
N GLY A 43 -4.13 5.05 7.60
CA GLY A 43 -4.04 6.41 8.12
C GLY A 43 -2.98 6.56 9.21
N GLU A 44 -2.93 5.60 10.13
CA GLU A 44 -1.94 5.60 11.20
C GLU A 44 -0.52 5.52 10.67
N GLU A 45 -0.28 4.61 9.71
CA GLU A 45 1.06 4.43 9.15
C GLU A 45 1.49 5.64 8.32
N ALA A 46 0.56 6.29 7.63
CA ALA A 46 0.85 7.53 6.91
C ALA A 46 1.31 8.62 7.88
N THR A 47 0.62 8.76 9.00
CA THR A 47 0.97 9.73 10.04
C THR A 47 2.35 9.43 10.64
N GLU A 48 2.61 8.16 10.92
CA GLU A 48 3.90 7.74 11.48
C GLU A 48 5.05 7.99 10.50
N THR A 49 4.78 7.84 9.20
CA THR A 49 5.77 8.15 8.17
C THR A 49 6.13 9.64 8.18
N VAL A 50 5.11 10.50 8.31
CA VAL A 50 5.32 11.94 8.42
C VAL A 50 6.17 12.28 9.65
N ILE A 51 5.84 11.68 10.79
CA ILE A 51 6.57 11.93 12.04
C ILE A 51 8.02 11.48 11.91
N ALA A 52 8.25 10.30 11.33
CA ALA A 52 9.60 9.78 11.14
C ALA A 52 10.43 10.70 10.25
N ALA A 53 9.85 11.20 9.16
CA ALA A 53 10.53 12.11 8.25
C ALA A 53 10.90 13.42 8.95
N LYS A 54 9.96 14.00 9.70
CA LYS A 54 10.21 15.25 10.43
C LYS A 54 11.27 15.07 11.52
N GLY A 55 11.34 13.89 12.12
CA GLY A 55 12.33 13.59 13.15
C GLY A 55 13.74 13.36 12.62
N GLY A 56 13.90 13.22 11.31
CA GLY A 56 15.21 13.05 10.68
C GLY A 56 15.86 11.70 10.86
N ASN A 57 15.10 10.69 11.29
CA ASN A 57 15.62 9.33 11.46
C ASN A 57 15.35 8.52 10.21
N THR A 58 16.41 8.30 9.42
CA THR A 58 16.29 7.61 8.13
C THR A 58 15.80 6.16 8.26
N ASP A 59 16.34 5.43 9.24
CA ASP A 59 15.95 4.04 9.45
C ASP A 59 14.48 3.93 9.83
N GLN A 60 14.01 4.82 10.68
CA GLN A 60 12.63 4.86 11.09
C GLN A 60 11.72 5.22 9.91
N LEU A 61 12.16 6.15 9.07
CA LEU A 61 11.41 6.53 7.87
C LEU A 61 11.23 5.33 6.93
N VAL A 62 12.30 4.56 6.71
CA VAL A 62 12.21 3.36 5.87
C VAL A 62 11.25 2.35 6.47
N TYR A 63 11.34 2.12 7.77
CA TYR A 63 10.46 1.17 8.46
C TYR A 63 8.99 1.58 8.34
N GLU A 64 8.68 2.84 8.61
CA GLU A 64 7.30 3.31 8.56
C GLU A 64 6.76 3.36 7.13
N THR A 65 7.61 3.70 6.16
CA THR A 65 7.20 3.68 4.76
C THR A 65 6.88 2.25 4.31
N ALA A 66 7.70 1.28 4.70
CA ALA A 66 7.43 -0.13 4.37
C ALA A 66 6.11 -0.60 4.98
N ASP A 67 5.85 -0.18 6.22
CA ASP A 67 4.61 -0.53 6.92
C ASP A 67 3.40 0.10 6.22
N LEU A 68 3.53 1.34 5.76
CA LEU A 68 2.48 2.02 5.00
C LEU A 68 2.21 1.28 3.68
N TRP A 69 3.26 0.94 2.95
CA TRP A 69 3.10 0.20 1.68
C TRP A 69 2.44 -1.15 1.93
N PHE A 70 2.87 -1.85 2.99
CA PHE A 70 2.30 -3.16 3.34
C PHE A 70 0.79 -3.05 3.56
N HIS A 71 0.35 -2.10 4.40
CA HIS A 71 -1.07 -1.94 4.71
C HIS A 71 -1.87 -1.43 3.50
N THR A 72 -1.25 -0.65 2.63
CA THR A 72 -1.88 -0.23 1.38
C THR A 72 -2.12 -1.44 0.46
N LEU A 73 -1.16 -2.37 0.42
CA LEU A 73 -1.34 -3.62 -0.35
C LEU A 73 -2.45 -4.47 0.25
N VAL A 74 -2.52 -4.57 1.58
CA VAL A 74 -3.63 -5.27 2.25
C VAL A 74 -4.96 -4.67 1.83
N LEU A 75 -5.05 -3.34 1.81
CA LEU A 75 -6.27 -2.64 1.39
C LEU A 75 -6.66 -3.02 -0.03
N LEU A 76 -5.71 -2.97 -0.95
CA LEU A 76 -5.98 -3.29 -2.36
C LEU A 76 -6.47 -4.72 -2.51
N VAL A 77 -5.79 -5.68 -1.89
CA VAL A 77 -6.20 -7.08 -1.96
C VAL A 77 -7.59 -7.27 -1.36
N HIS A 78 -7.86 -6.63 -0.22
CA HIS A 78 -9.16 -6.70 0.43
C HIS A 78 -10.26 -6.20 -0.51
N GLN A 79 -10.00 -5.16 -1.29
CA GLN A 79 -10.97 -4.57 -2.20
C GLN A 79 -11.02 -5.27 -3.56
N GLY A 80 -10.25 -6.34 -3.74
CA GLY A 80 -10.23 -7.08 -4.99
C GLY A 80 -9.50 -6.35 -6.11
N VAL A 81 -8.61 -5.43 -5.77
CA VAL A 81 -7.84 -4.66 -6.75
C VAL A 81 -6.42 -5.23 -6.81
N ASP A 82 -6.00 -5.61 -8.01
CA ASP A 82 -4.64 -6.12 -8.22
C ASP A 82 -3.64 -4.97 -8.05
N PRO A 83 -2.66 -5.08 -7.14
CA PRO A 83 -1.64 -4.04 -6.96
C PRO A 83 -0.86 -3.72 -8.23
N GLU A 84 -0.80 -4.63 -9.20
CA GLU A 84 -0.20 -4.35 -10.51
C GLU A 84 -0.85 -3.13 -11.18
N ASN A 85 -2.13 -2.88 -10.91
CA ASN A 85 -2.81 -1.73 -11.47
C ASN A 85 -2.22 -0.42 -10.98
N VAL A 86 -1.72 -0.39 -9.73
CA VAL A 86 -1.05 0.79 -9.19
C VAL A 86 0.28 0.99 -9.91
N LEU A 87 1.03 -0.10 -10.15
CA LEU A 87 2.29 -0.03 -10.86
C LEU A 87 2.08 0.48 -12.29
N LYS A 88 1.03 0.03 -12.96
CA LYS A 88 0.68 0.50 -14.30
C LYS A 88 0.36 1.99 -14.30
N GLU A 89 -0.35 2.45 -13.28
CA GLU A 89 -0.68 3.87 -13.16
C GLU A 89 0.58 4.71 -12.94
N LEU A 90 1.52 4.22 -12.13
CA LEU A 90 2.80 4.89 -11.93
C LEU A 90 3.61 4.93 -13.23
N GLU A 91 3.61 3.84 -13.98
CA GLU A 91 4.28 3.77 -15.28
C GLU A 91 3.68 4.77 -16.24
N ARG A 92 2.35 4.90 -16.27
CA ARG A 92 1.65 5.87 -17.11
C ARG A 92 2.13 7.28 -16.83
N ARG A 93 2.52 7.58 -15.60
CA ARG A 93 2.97 8.91 -15.20
C ARG A 93 4.42 9.21 -15.58
N PHE A 94 5.13 8.23 -16.12
CA PHE A 94 6.52 8.44 -16.54
C PHE A 94 6.54 9.50 -17.64
N GLY A 95 7.41 10.52 -17.48
CA GLY A 95 7.54 11.59 -18.45
C GLY A 95 6.50 12.69 -18.36
N LEU A 96 5.49 12.55 -17.50
CA LEU A 96 4.50 13.60 -17.30
C LEU A 96 4.93 14.53 -16.17
N SER A 97 4.74 15.86 -16.38
CA SER A 97 4.95 16.80 -15.28
C SER A 97 3.72 16.79 -14.36
N GLY A 98 3.89 17.27 -13.13
CA GLY A 98 2.77 17.40 -12.20
C GLY A 98 1.66 18.31 -12.74
N LEU A 99 2.03 19.33 -13.48
CA LEU A 99 1.07 20.24 -14.09
C LEU A 99 0.28 19.56 -15.21
N ASP A 100 0.96 18.78 -16.05
CA ASP A 100 0.31 18.03 -17.11
C ASP A 100 -0.69 17.03 -16.55
N GLU A 101 -0.31 16.31 -15.48
CA GLU A 101 -1.20 15.35 -14.85
C GLU A 101 -2.43 16.02 -14.24
N LYS A 102 -2.23 17.18 -13.62
CA LYS A 102 -3.34 17.94 -13.04
C LYS A 102 -4.31 18.40 -14.11
N ALA A 103 -3.79 18.86 -15.25
CA ALA A 103 -4.64 19.29 -16.38
C ALA A 103 -5.45 18.13 -16.92
N ALA A 104 -4.83 16.94 -17.08
CA ALA A 104 -5.52 15.76 -17.57
C ALA A 104 -6.67 15.34 -16.65
N ARG A 105 -6.46 15.43 -15.33
CA ARG A 105 -7.51 15.08 -14.38
C ARG A 105 -8.69 16.04 -14.40
N LYS A 106 -8.45 17.31 -14.74
CA LYS A 106 -9.52 18.29 -14.84
C LYS A 106 -10.44 18.02 -16.01
N ASP A 107 -9.88 17.41 -17.07
CA ASP A 107 -10.62 17.15 -18.30
C ASP A 107 -11.41 15.85 -18.25
N SER A 108 -11.25 15.03 -17.21
CA SER A 108 -11.94 13.74 -17.08
C SER A 108 -13.18 13.77 -16.13
#